data_ea4a22500ed05d6075e499b00f1f3578
#
_entry.id   ea4a22500ed05d6075e499b00f1f3578
#
_cell.length_a   1.000
_cell.length_b   1.000
_cell.length_c   1.000
_cell.angle_alpha   90.00
_cell.angle_beta   90.00
_cell.angle_gamma   90.00
#
_symmetry.space_group_name_H-M   'P 1'
#
loop_
_entity.id
_entity.type
_entity.pdbx_description
1 polymer ?
#
loop_
_entity_poly.entity_id
_entity_poly.type
_entity_poly.pdbx_seq_one_letter_code
_entity_poly.pdbx_strand_id
1 'polypeptide(L)'
;YSVLRDLGASPQFYIPERESEGYGLNEGALEQLSRQADLLITVDCGISSHDLVQQFSPVLDMIITDHHEPPEQIPPALAVLNPKQAGCPYPFKELAGAGVAYVLCRALWQHHCHEDLPGYTDLAALGTIADLVPLTGENRILVRHGLAAMKEGKRTGIKALLDASNLSGKDITAGRIAFTAAPRLNAAGRISHATKGVELLLETDAAKAAADAAELSRLNTERQDIEHTIAQEAITQIEGQARGRDGVLIAYHEGWHVGVIGIAASRLVETYYRPSLVITVRDGIGKGSCRSISGFNMYEALQYAQDLLIQFGGHTMAAGFSVRAENIEALRRRLLDYAAAHMTAADYVPLVHIDKQLEPADVTLDLIAELSRLEPYGMGNSRPVFSLSGATVEEIRPIGREKQHVRLVARGADRTRLSGVAWSQAGLCDAIVEGDVIDVAFQLERNDFNGMSSPQLVIQDVHLPGRHIVLNRAVMVDIYMALKKCIPDWGMPVWQVRRRLAADQGDCYDVHTIYAAIVVLREIGVLKIRHDDDGPAYYFPILAGKMDLHASPTYELYCKE
;
A
#
# COMPACT_ATOMS: atom_id res chain seq x y z
N TYR A 1 23.65 -8.90 15.09
CA TYR A 1 25.05 -8.95 14.70
C TYR A 1 25.92 -8.00 15.56
N SER A 2 25.68 -6.67 15.50
CA SER A 2 26.52 -5.67 16.16
C SER A 2 26.61 -5.87 17.67
N VAL A 3 25.49 -6.12 18.34
CA VAL A 3 25.45 -6.35 19.79
C VAL A 3 26.24 -7.59 20.18
N LEU A 4 26.11 -8.70 19.46
CA LEU A 4 26.87 -9.91 19.73
C LEU A 4 28.38 -9.69 19.55
N ARG A 5 28.76 -8.96 18.48
CA ARG A 5 30.16 -8.58 18.27
C ARG A 5 30.69 -7.70 19.40
N ASP A 6 29.92 -6.71 19.83
CA ASP A 6 30.31 -5.77 20.90
C ASP A 6 30.38 -6.47 22.27
N LEU A 7 29.67 -7.60 22.46
CA LEU A 7 29.77 -8.50 23.60
C LEU A 7 30.92 -9.53 23.49
N GLY A 8 31.73 -9.47 22.41
CA GLY A 8 32.91 -10.31 22.21
C GLY A 8 32.66 -11.63 21.48
N ALA A 9 31.48 -11.88 20.96
CA ALA A 9 31.23 -13.02 20.07
C ALA A 9 31.83 -12.79 18.67
N SER A 10 31.89 -13.84 17.86
CA SER A 10 32.30 -13.80 16.44
C SER A 10 31.10 -14.06 15.53
N PRO A 11 30.11 -13.13 15.45
CA PRO A 11 28.92 -13.37 14.71
C PRO A 11 29.16 -13.26 13.19
N GLN A 12 28.48 -14.09 12.44
CA GLN A 12 28.30 -13.97 11.01
C GLN A 12 26.80 -13.78 10.74
N PHE A 13 26.43 -13.35 9.54
CA PHE A 13 25.03 -13.31 9.12
C PHE A 13 24.86 -14.03 7.80
N TYR A 14 23.71 -14.65 7.64
CA TYR A 14 23.28 -15.33 6.44
C TYR A 14 21.87 -14.86 6.09
N ILE A 15 21.64 -14.51 4.83
CA ILE A 15 20.32 -14.14 4.32
C ILE A 15 20.03 -15.00 3.10
N PRO A 16 18.98 -15.85 3.15
CA PRO A 16 18.65 -16.73 2.03
C PRO A 16 18.30 -15.94 0.77
N GLU A 17 18.68 -16.45 -0.37
CA GLU A 17 18.32 -15.90 -1.66
C GLU A 17 16.88 -16.28 -2.00
N ARG A 18 16.00 -15.29 -2.13
CA ARG A 18 14.54 -15.50 -2.26
C ARG A 18 14.13 -16.36 -3.46
N GLU A 19 14.85 -16.26 -4.57
CA GLU A 19 14.51 -16.96 -5.82
C GLU A 19 14.92 -18.43 -5.79
N SER A 20 16.11 -18.74 -5.28
CA SER A 20 16.71 -20.09 -5.27
C SER A 20 16.42 -20.86 -3.99
N GLU A 21 16.37 -20.18 -2.83
CA GLU A 21 16.28 -20.81 -1.51
C GLU A 21 14.92 -20.59 -0.82
N GLY A 22 14.13 -19.61 -1.30
CA GLY A 22 12.83 -19.28 -0.73
C GLY A 22 12.91 -18.33 0.47
N TYR A 23 11.90 -18.39 1.34
CA TYR A 23 11.80 -17.58 2.55
C TYR A 23 12.00 -18.45 3.80
N GLY A 24 12.76 -17.94 4.77
CA GLY A 24 12.99 -18.60 6.04
C GLY A 24 14.10 -19.66 6.00
N LEU A 25 13.99 -20.66 6.88
CA LEU A 25 14.96 -21.76 6.94
C LEU A 25 14.80 -22.69 5.75
N ASN A 26 15.94 -23.15 5.19
CA ASN A 26 16.00 -24.18 4.16
C ASN A 26 17.10 -25.19 4.46
N GLU A 27 16.93 -26.41 3.96
CA GLU A 27 17.82 -27.55 4.26
C GLU A 27 19.25 -27.27 3.80
N GLY A 28 19.45 -26.76 2.58
CA GLY A 28 20.79 -26.51 2.03
C GLY A 28 21.58 -25.46 2.85
N ALA A 29 20.91 -24.39 3.29
CA ALA A 29 21.53 -23.40 4.16
C ALA A 29 21.88 -24.00 5.54
N LEU A 30 20.99 -24.80 6.14
CA LEU A 30 21.24 -25.44 7.42
C LEU A 30 22.38 -26.45 7.35
N GLU A 31 22.50 -27.23 6.26
CA GLU A 31 23.65 -28.11 6.03
C GLU A 31 24.98 -27.35 5.97
N GLN A 32 24.99 -26.20 5.31
CA GLN A 32 26.18 -25.35 5.24
C GLN A 32 26.51 -24.75 6.60
N LEU A 33 25.54 -24.15 7.27
CA LEU A 33 25.72 -23.44 8.53
C LEU A 33 26.09 -24.37 9.69
N SER A 34 25.58 -25.61 9.72
CA SER A 34 25.94 -26.62 10.74
C SER A 34 27.41 -27.00 10.75
N ARG A 35 28.15 -26.72 9.66
CA ARG A 35 29.61 -26.94 9.56
C ARG A 35 30.42 -25.70 9.92
N GLN A 36 29.79 -24.54 10.07
CA GLN A 36 30.47 -23.24 10.21
C GLN A 36 30.17 -22.54 11.55
N ALA A 37 29.08 -22.91 12.21
CA ALA A 37 28.64 -22.25 13.43
C ALA A 37 28.25 -23.24 14.50
N ASP A 38 28.53 -22.90 15.77
CA ASP A 38 28.11 -23.65 16.95
C ASP A 38 26.65 -23.33 17.31
N LEU A 39 26.18 -22.11 17.01
CA LEU A 39 24.87 -21.63 17.35
C LEU A 39 24.28 -20.83 16.17
N LEU A 40 23.06 -21.15 15.78
CA LEU A 40 22.24 -20.39 14.83
C LEU A 40 21.15 -19.62 15.57
N ILE A 41 21.07 -18.32 15.34
CA ILE A 41 19.96 -17.48 15.84
C ILE A 41 19.17 -17.00 14.62
N THR A 42 17.93 -17.44 14.49
CA THR A 42 17.05 -16.90 13.44
C THR A 42 16.50 -15.55 13.85
N VAL A 43 16.22 -14.69 12.88
CA VAL A 43 15.58 -13.39 13.11
C VAL A 43 14.45 -13.24 12.11
N ASP A 44 13.23 -13.02 12.61
CA ASP A 44 12.04 -12.80 11.79
C ASP A 44 11.61 -14.01 10.94
N CYS A 45 12.00 -15.21 11.36
CA CYS A 45 11.63 -16.47 10.70
C CYS A 45 11.88 -17.67 11.60
N GLY A 46 11.32 -18.83 11.18
CA GLY A 46 11.66 -20.12 11.77
C GLY A 46 10.59 -20.72 12.65
N ILE A 47 9.58 -19.96 13.11
CA ILE A 47 8.52 -20.49 13.99
C ILE A 47 7.70 -21.62 13.36
N SER A 48 7.57 -21.63 12.03
CA SER A 48 6.87 -22.67 11.26
C SER A 48 7.78 -23.82 10.78
N SER A 49 9.06 -23.80 11.10
CA SER A 49 10.06 -24.73 10.54
C SER A 49 10.33 -25.93 11.47
N HIS A 50 9.26 -26.53 12.05
CA HIS A 50 9.37 -27.64 13.02
C HIS A 50 10.27 -28.77 12.53
N ASP A 51 10.00 -29.29 11.33
CA ASP A 51 10.68 -30.50 10.80
C ASP A 51 12.17 -30.25 10.52
N LEU A 52 12.50 -29.09 9.95
CA LEU A 52 13.89 -28.69 9.71
C LEU A 52 14.66 -28.50 11.04
N VAL A 53 14.05 -27.84 12.01
CA VAL A 53 14.68 -27.67 13.32
C VAL A 53 14.88 -29.01 14.01
N GLN A 54 13.90 -29.93 13.94
CA GLN A 54 14.02 -31.27 14.47
C GLN A 54 15.16 -32.08 13.80
N GLN A 55 15.29 -31.95 12.48
CA GLN A 55 16.32 -32.62 11.71
C GLN A 55 17.72 -32.14 12.08
N PHE A 56 17.92 -30.84 12.27
CA PHE A 56 19.25 -30.25 12.48
C PHE A 56 19.63 -30.00 13.95
N SER A 57 18.69 -30.02 14.90
CA SER A 57 18.96 -29.80 16.32
C SER A 57 20.00 -30.76 16.93
N PRO A 58 20.22 -32.00 16.42
CA PRO A 58 21.31 -32.86 16.94
C PRO A 58 22.73 -32.39 16.58
N VAL A 59 22.88 -31.53 15.59
CA VAL A 59 24.18 -31.09 15.02
C VAL A 59 24.41 -29.59 15.06
N LEU A 60 23.37 -28.79 15.35
CA LEU A 60 23.44 -27.34 15.41
C LEU A 60 22.48 -26.82 16.50
N ASP A 61 23.01 -26.14 17.49
CA ASP A 61 22.16 -25.43 18.44
C ASP A 61 21.42 -24.28 17.78
N MET A 62 20.10 -24.19 17.99
CA MET A 62 19.27 -23.16 17.36
C MET A 62 18.47 -22.39 18.39
N ILE A 63 18.45 -21.05 18.22
CA ILE A 63 17.52 -20.14 18.90
C ILE A 63 16.64 -19.51 17.83
N ILE A 64 15.34 -19.75 17.94
CA ILE A 64 14.35 -19.17 17.01
C ILE A 64 13.86 -17.85 17.59
N THR A 65 14.04 -16.73 16.87
CA THR A 65 13.42 -15.46 17.21
C THR A 65 12.47 -15.05 16.08
N ASP A 66 11.20 -14.95 16.39
CA ASP A 66 10.15 -14.72 15.40
C ASP A 66 8.96 -13.98 16.02
N HIS A 67 8.07 -13.45 15.18
CA HIS A 67 6.85 -12.77 15.59
C HIS A 67 5.60 -13.23 14.80
N HIS A 68 5.80 -14.10 13.82
CA HIS A 68 4.69 -14.70 13.05
C HIS A 68 3.82 -15.59 13.93
N GLU A 69 2.61 -15.90 13.46
CA GLU A 69 1.68 -16.77 14.18
C GLU A 69 2.27 -18.17 14.38
N PRO A 70 2.37 -18.67 15.62
CA PRO A 70 2.92 -19.98 15.89
C PRO A 70 1.99 -21.09 15.41
N PRO A 71 2.54 -22.18 14.80
CA PRO A 71 1.77 -23.38 14.51
C PRO A 71 1.45 -24.17 15.79
N GLU A 72 0.64 -25.23 15.67
CA GLU A 72 0.36 -26.13 16.80
C GLU A 72 1.63 -26.79 17.36
N GLN A 73 2.54 -27.14 16.47
CA GLN A 73 3.83 -27.75 16.85
C GLN A 73 4.96 -26.73 16.72
N ILE A 74 5.43 -26.30 17.89
CA ILE A 74 6.56 -25.36 17.99
C ILE A 74 7.86 -26.08 17.64
N PRO A 75 8.81 -25.45 16.90
CA PRO A 75 10.11 -26.03 16.59
C PRO A 75 10.88 -26.45 17.85
N PRO A 76 11.46 -27.67 17.89
CA PRO A 76 12.23 -28.17 19.05
C PRO A 76 13.65 -27.58 19.06
N ALA A 77 13.76 -26.25 19.09
CA ALA A 77 15.00 -25.51 19.20
C ALA A 77 15.48 -25.42 20.67
N LEU A 78 16.75 -25.04 20.89
CA LEU A 78 17.31 -24.76 22.21
C LEU A 78 16.48 -23.70 22.96
N ALA A 79 15.99 -22.68 22.23
CA ALA A 79 15.05 -21.71 22.74
C ALA A 79 14.19 -21.17 21.58
N VAL A 80 12.93 -20.82 21.89
CA VAL A 80 12.02 -20.17 20.95
C VAL A 80 11.49 -18.88 21.57
N LEU A 81 11.82 -17.76 20.98
CA LEU A 81 11.43 -16.42 21.40
C LEU A 81 10.40 -15.87 20.40
N ASN A 82 9.15 -16.04 20.74
CA ASN A 82 8.03 -15.48 19.98
C ASN A 82 6.96 -15.03 20.98
N PRO A 83 6.60 -13.72 21.01
CA PRO A 83 5.61 -13.21 21.96
C PRO A 83 4.24 -13.85 21.85
N LYS A 84 3.87 -14.35 20.67
CA LYS A 84 2.56 -14.93 20.36
C LYS A 84 2.41 -16.40 20.76
N GLN A 85 3.47 -17.05 21.24
CA GLN A 85 3.37 -18.43 21.74
C GLN A 85 2.33 -18.55 22.84
N ALA A 86 1.59 -19.66 22.84
CA ALA A 86 0.67 -20.00 23.91
C ALA A 86 1.40 -20.00 25.26
N GLY A 87 0.85 -19.30 26.26
CA GLY A 87 1.47 -19.20 27.60
C GLY A 87 2.68 -18.28 27.72
N CYS A 88 3.13 -17.63 26.66
CA CYS A 88 4.21 -16.65 26.74
C CYS A 88 3.83 -15.48 27.66
N PRO A 89 4.64 -15.18 28.72
CA PRO A 89 4.30 -14.11 29.67
C PRO A 89 4.63 -12.71 29.16
N TYR A 90 5.28 -12.57 27.99
CA TYR A 90 5.63 -11.27 27.45
C TYR A 90 4.34 -10.47 27.15
N PRO A 91 4.18 -9.26 27.72
CA PRO A 91 2.88 -8.58 27.71
C PRO A 91 2.46 -8.05 26.35
N PHE A 92 3.42 -7.67 25.51
CA PHE A 92 3.15 -7.09 24.20
C PHE A 92 3.37 -8.12 23.07
N LYS A 93 2.29 -8.48 22.37
CA LYS A 93 2.29 -9.56 21.38
C LYS A 93 2.65 -9.13 19.95
N GLU A 94 2.59 -7.83 19.66
CA GLU A 94 2.67 -7.26 18.32
C GLU A 94 4.07 -6.71 17.96
N LEU A 95 5.13 -7.19 18.63
CA LEU A 95 6.49 -6.83 18.22
C LEU A 95 6.77 -7.30 16.79
N ALA A 96 7.46 -6.49 15.99
CA ALA A 96 8.09 -6.94 14.75
C ALA A 96 9.27 -7.88 15.03
N GLY A 97 9.72 -8.66 14.04
CA GLY A 97 10.93 -9.49 14.19
C GLY A 97 12.15 -8.69 14.63
N ALA A 98 12.36 -7.48 14.08
CA ALA A 98 13.39 -6.55 14.54
C ALA A 98 13.20 -6.10 16.01
N GLY A 99 11.95 -5.96 16.46
CA GLY A 99 11.60 -5.64 17.84
C GLY A 99 11.96 -6.78 18.79
N VAL A 100 11.63 -8.02 18.42
CA VAL A 100 12.00 -9.23 19.18
C VAL A 100 13.52 -9.33 19.30
N ALA A 101 14.26 -9.13 18.20
CA ALA A 101 15.71 -9.11 18.18
C ALA A 101 16.28 -8.01 19.09
N TYR A 102 15.69 -6.81 19.06
CA TYR A 102 16.10 -5.70 19.94
C TYR A 102 15.89 -6.04 21.42
N VAL A 103 14.77 -6.63 21.79
CA VAL A 103 14.49 -7.06 23.18
C VAL A 103 15.46 -8.12 23.64
N LEU A 104 15.78 -9.10 22.80
CA LEU A 104 16.82 -10.11 23.09
C LEU A 104 18.18 -9.44 23.30
N CYS A 105 18.59 -8.56 22.39
CA CYS A 105 19.85 -7.82 22.50
C CYS A 105 19.93 -7.00 23.79
N ARG A 106 18.84 -6.35 24.18
CA ARG A 106 18.72 -5.59 25.42
C ARG A 106 18.90 -6.48 26.67
N ALA A 107 18.25 -7.65 26.67
CA ALA A 107 18.37 -8.59 27.76
C ALA A 107 19.81 -9.15 27.89
N LEU A 108 20.45 -9.51 26.79
CA LEU A 108 21.83 -9.97 26.75
C LEU A 108 22.80 -8.88 27.23
N TRP A 109 22.65 -7.67 26.76
CA TRP A 109 23.48 -6.53 27.16
C TRP A 109 23.33 -6.21 28.64
N GLN A 110 22.10 -6.14 29.14
CA GLN A 110 21.83 -5.90 30.57
C GLN A 110 22.40 -7.01 31.46
N HIS A 111 22.31 -8.27 31.01
CA HIS A 111 22.87 -9.41 31.76
C HIS A 111 24.40 -9.35 31.84
N HIS A 112 25.06 -8.97 30.76
CA HIS A 112 26.52 -8.97 30.66
C HIS A 112 27.15 -7.69 31.17
N CYS A 113 26.61 -6.53 30.79
CA CYS A 113 27.18 -5.21 31.11
C CYS A 113 26.57 -4.55 32.35
N HIS A 114 25.40 -5.04 32.84
CA HIS A 114 24.60 -4.45 33.91
C HIS A 114 24.13 -3.02 33.63
N GLU A 115 24.02 -2.64 32.36
CA GLU A 115 23.61 -1.35 31.84
C GLU A 115 22.54 -1.50 30.78
N ASP A 116 21.82 -0.40 30.45
CA ASP A 116 20.90 -0.41 29.34
C ASP A 116 21.65 -0.44 27.99
N LEU A 117 21.09 -1.16 27.02
CA LEU A 117 21.65 -1.26 25.67
C LEU A 117 21.72 0.12 25.01
N PRO A 118 22.91 0.66 24.68
CA PRO A 118 23.05 1.95 24.04
C PRO A 118 22.73 1.88 22.54
N GLY A 119 21.90 2.77 22.03
CA GLY A 119 21.98 3.24 20.66
C GLY A 119 21.50 2.33 19.52
N TYR A 120 20.56 1.42 19.69
CA TYR A 120 20.05 0.55 18.60
C TYR A 120 18.56 0.74 18.29
N THR A 121 17.92 1.74 18.90
CA THR A 121 16.50 2.03 18.69
C THR A 121 16.20 2.49 17.25
N ASP A 122 17.16 3.10 16.57
CA ASP A 122 17.09 3.48 15.15
C ASP A 122 16.87 2.25 14.23
N LEU A 123 17.65 1.18 14.43
CA LEU A 123 17.51 -0.06 13.66
C LEU A 123 16.22 -0.79 14.01
N ALA A 124 15.87 -0.90 15.31
CA ALA A 124 14.61 -1.49 15.73
C ALA A 124 13.39 -0.77 15.15
N ALA A 125 13.42 0.56 15.16
CA ALA A 125 12.36 1.37 14.53
C ALA A 125 12.28 1.20 13.02
N LEU A 126 13.43 1.15 12.33
CA LEU A 126 13.47 0.94 10.88
C LEU A 126 12.81 -0.38 10.50
N GLY A 127 13.16 -1.48 11.19
CA GLY A 127 12.55 -2.80 10.95
C GLY A 127 11.07 -2.81 11.32
N THR A 128 10.68 -2.26 12.48
CA THR A 128 9.28 -2.18 12.93
C THR A 128 8.39 -1.41 11.94
N ILE A 129 8.89 -0.31 11.40
CA ILE A 129 8.17 0.48 10.38
C ILE A 129 8.09 -0.28 9.06
N ALA A 130 9.18 -0.93 8.63
CA ALA A 130 9.25 -1.64 7.37
C ALA A 130 8.35 -2.87 7.31
N ASP A 131 8.12 -3.51 8.45
CA ASP A 131 7.29 -4.69 8.61
C ASP A 131 5.78 -4.38 8.72
N LEU A 132 5.42 -3.10 8.88
CA LEU A 132 4.04 -2.62 8.97
C LEU A 132 3.24 -3.22 10.14
N VAL A 133 3.88 -3.58 11.23
CA VAL A 133 3.19 -4.00 12.46
C VAL A 133 2.46 -2.82 13.14
N PRO A 134 1.47 -3.09 14.03
CA PRO A 134 0.76 -2.03 14.73
C PRO A 134 1.69 -1.11 15.53
N LEU A 135 1.64 0.18 15.25
CA LEU A 135 2.38 1.23 15.99
C LEU A 135 1.65 1.63 17.27
N THR A 136 1.39 0.63 18.10
CA THR A 136 0.77 0.75 19.42
C THR A 136 1.73 0.26 20.50
N GLY A 137 1.42 0.49 21.77
CA GLY A 137 2.19 -0.05 22.90
C GLY A 137 3.71 0.13 22.73
N GLU A 138 4.45 -0.99 22.83
CA GLU A 138 5.90 -0.99 22.78
C GLU A 138 6.47 -0.62 21.40
N ASN A 139 5.83 -1.05 20.31
CA ASN A 139 6.24 -0.65 18.96
C ASN A 139 6.20 0.87 18.78
N ARG A 140 5.15 1.54 19.31
CA ARG A 140 5.04 3.00 19.25
C ARG A 140 6.18 3.68 20.03
N ILE A 141 6.56 3.13 21.17
CA ILE A 141 7.67 3.63 21.99
C ILE A 141 8.99 3.47 21.23
N LEU A 142 9.26 2.27 20.70
CA LEU A 142 10.48 1.99 19.92
C LEU A 142 10.60 2.89 18.70
N VAL A 143 9.51 3.04 17.94
CA VAL A 143 9.50 3.89 16.73
C VAL A 143 9.69 5.36 17.10
N ARG A 144 9.06 5.85 18.16
CA ARG A 144 9.23 7.26 18.62
C ARG A 144 10.69 7.56 18.97
N HIS A 145 11.32 6.68 19.74
CA HIS A 145 12.74 6.85 20.13
C HIS A 145 13.66 6.65 18.93
N GLY A 146 13.37 5.67 18.07
CA GLY A 146 14.18 5.40 16.89
C GLY A 146 14.14 6.52 15.86
N LEU A 147 12.98 7.15 15.61
CA LEU A 147 12.88 8.32 14.73
C LEU A 147 13.70 9.50 15.29
N ALA A 148 13.71 9.70 16.62
CA ALA A 148 14.57 10.70 17.25
C ALA A 148 16.05 10.38 17.05
N ALA A 149 16.46 9.12 17.25
CA ALA A 149 17.84 8.67 17.03
C ALA A 149 18.27 8.80 15.55
N MET A 150 17.38 8.48 14.59
CA MET A 150 17.64 8.69 13.16
C MET A 150 17.87 10.17 12.84
N LYS A 151 17.12 11.07 13.48
CA LYS A 151 17.27 12.53 13.31
C LYS A 151 18.63 13.05 13.81
N GLU A 152 19.22 12.40 14.83
CA GLU A 152 20.57 12.70 15.31
C GLU A 152 21.66 12.31 14.30
N GLY A 153 21.38 11.39 13.38
CA GLY A 153 22.26 11.02 12.27
C GLY A 153 23.57 10.33 12.70
N LYS A 154 23.62 9.66 13.85
CA LYS A 154 24.84 9.04 14.39
C LYS A 154 25.29 7.80 13.61
N ARG A 155 24.36 7.04 13.05
CA ARG A 155 24.65 5.84 12.27
C ARG A 155 24.85 6.19 10.81
N THR A 156 26.08 6.01 10.31
CA THR A 156 26.48 6.40 8.94
C THR A 156 25.59 5.79 7.88
N GLY A 157 25.30 4.49 7.95
CA GLY A 157 24.47 3.79 6.96
C GLY A 157 23.00 4.28 6.96
N ILE A 158 22.40 4.52 8.13
CA ILE A 158 21.03 5.10 8.20
C ILE A 158 21.03 6.52 7.63
N LYS A 159 22.02 7.35 7.99
CA LYS A 159 22.15 8.70 7.45
C LYS A 159 22.23 8.68 5.91
N ALA A 160 23.09 7.84 5.34
CA ALA A 160 23.21 7.70 3.91
C ALA A 160 21.90 7.22 3.25
N LEU A 161 21.18 6.29 3.87
CA LEU A 161 19.86 5.85 3.41
C LEU A 161 18.83 6.98 3.39
N LEU A 162 18.79 7.79 4.46
CA LEU A 162 17.89 8.96 4.56
C LEU A 162 18.24 10.02 3.51
N ASP A 163 19.52 10.31 3.30
CA ASP A 163 19.99 11.23 2.29
C ASP A 163 19.60 10.78 0.88
N ALA A 164 19.85 9.52 0.54
CA ALA A 164 19.44 8.91 -0.73
C ALA A 164 17.91 8.83 -0.91
N SER A 165 17.16 8.91 0.20
CA SER A 165 15.69 8.95 0.20
C SER A 165 15.12 10.38 0.14
N ASN A 166 15.97 11.40 -0.02
CA ASN A 166 15.62 12.83 -0.01
C ASN A 166 14.90 13.27 1.30
N LEU A 167 15.29 12.67 2.42
CA LEU A 167 14.74 12.98 3.75
C LEU A 167 15.62 13.93 4.57
N SER A 168 16.82 14.24 4.11
CA SER A 168 17.72 15.21 4.77
C SER A 168 17.07 16.58 4.91
N GLY A 169 17.12 17.13 6.11
CA GLY A 169 16.54 18.44 6.42
C GLY A 169 15.00 18.47 6.47
N LYS A 170 14.34 17.32 6.34
CA LYS A 170 12.89 17.18 6.48
C LYS A 170 12.54 16.49 7.80
N ASP A 171 11.28 16.66 8.24
CA ASP A 171 10.79 15.88 9.37
C ASP A 171 10.77 14.39 9.03
N ILE A 172 11.45 13.58 9.85
CA ILE A 172 11.49 12.13 9.71
C ILE A 172 10.28 11.55 10.43
N THR A 173 9.33 11.02 9.67
CA THR A 173 8.11 10.38 10.21
C THR A 173 8.08 8.89 9.83
N ALA A 174 7.32 8.09 10.58
CA ALA A 174 7.15 6.66 10.27
C ALA A 174 6.62 6.45 8.84
N GLY A 175 5.64 7.25 8.40
CA GLY A 175 5.14 7.19 7.03
C GLY A 175 6.21 7.48 5.98
N ARG A 176 7.04 8.51 6.16
CA ARG A 176 8.13 8.79 5.23
C ARG A 176 9.15 7.66 5.19
N ILE A 177 9.51 7.08 6.33
CA ILE A 177 10.39 5.90 6.35
C ILE A 177 9.74 4.73 5.61
N ALA A 178 8.48 4.40 5.90
CA ALA A 178 7.76 3.28 5.29
C ALA A 178 7.66 3.38 3.75
N PHE A 179 7.43 4.60 3.23
CA PHE A 179 7.19 4.80 1.79
C PHE A 179 8.42 5.25 0.99
N THR A 180 9.53 5.62 1.65
CA THR A 180 10.74 6.05 0.91
C THR A 180 11.99 5.27 1.28
N ALA A 181 12.38 5.19 2.55
CA ALA A 181 13.63 4.55 2.98
C ALA A 181 13.52 3.01 3.01
N ALA A 182 12.49 2.46 3.64
CA ALA A 182 12.28 1.01 3.75
C ALA A 182 12.16 0.30 2.39
N PRO A 183 11.45 0.86 1.36
CA PRO A 183 11.40 0.25 0.05
C PRO A 183 12.76 0.07 -0.63
N ARG A 184 13.76 0.93 -0.35
CA ARG A 184 15.11 0.81 -0.89
C ARG A 184 15.84 -0.41 -0.33
N LEU A 185 15.74 -0.65 0.97
CA LEU A 185 16.26 -1.87 1.60
C LEU A 185 15.55 -3.11 1.06
N ASN A 186 14.21 -3.08 1.01
CA ASN A 186 13.41 -4.20 0.54
C ASN A 186 13.63 -4.54 -0.95
N ALA A 187 13.97 -3.55 -1.78
CA ALA A 187 14.22 -3.76 -3.20
C ALA A 187 15.42 -4.69 -3.45
N ALA A 188 16.48 -4.59 -2.64
CA ALA A 188 17.63 -5.47 -2.76
C ALA A 188 17.22 -6.95 -2.64
N GLY A 189 16.41 -7.33 -1.66
CA GLY A 189 15.93 -8.70 -1.46
C GLY A 189 14.86 -9.16 -2.47
N ARG A 190 14.38 -8.28 -3.35
CA ARG A 190 13.40 -8.63 -4.37
C ARG A 190 14.01 -8.88 -5.75
N ILE A 191 15.05 -8.12 -6.12
CA ILE A 191 15.67 -8.13 -7.46
C ILE A 191 17.17 -8.33 -7.43
N SER A 192 17.79 -8.45 -6.24
CA SER A 192 19.21 -8.69 -6.03
C SER A 192 19.41 -9.41 -4.68
N HIS A 193 20.53 -9.23 -4.01
CA HIS A 193 20.86 -9.83 -2.72
C HIS A 193 20.53 -8.88 -1.57
N ALA A 194 19.76 -9.35 -0.58
CA ALA A 194 19.37 -8.56 0.59
C ALA A 194 20.57 -8.20 1.51
N THR A 195 21.68 -8.90 1.42
CA THR A 195 22.97 -8.61 2.08
C THR A 195 23.41 -7.16 1.92
N LYS A 196 23.16 -6.55 0.75
CA LYS A 196 23.48 -5.13 0.50
C LYS A 196 22.85 -4.18 1.51
N GLY A 197 21.64 -4.51 1.99
CA GLY A 197 20.97 -3.72 3.03
C GLY A 197 21.69 -3.81 4.37
N VAL A 198 22.17 -5.00 4.76
CA VAL A 198 22.94 -5.20 6.00
C VAL A 198 24.30 -4.51 5.90
N GLU A 199 24.98 -4.66 4.76
CA GLU A 199 26.28 -4.02 4.51
C GLU A 199 26.17 -2.51 4.67
N LEU A 200 25.18 -1.86 4.05
CA LEU A 200 24.92 -0.43 4.24
C LEU A 200 24.71 -0.07 5.72
N LEU A 201 23.88 -0.82 6.44
CA LEU A 201 23.56 -0.51 7.85
C LEU A 201 24.74 -0.73 8.80
N LEU A 202 25.70 -1.57 8.44
CA LEU A 202 26.95 -1.81 9.17
C LEU A 202 28.08 -0.85 8.77
N GLU A 203 27.95 -0.13 7.64
CA GLU A 203 29.03 0.70 7.09
C GLU A 203 29.31 1.93 7.95
N THR A 204 30.59 2.19 8.20
CA THR A 204 31.09 3.33 9.00
C THR A 204 31.78 4.40 8.14
N ASP A 205 32.26 4.03 6.96
CA ASP A 205 32.81 4.99 5.99
C ASP A 205 31.68 5.72 5.26
N ALA A 206 31.69 7.05 5.35
CA ALA A 206 30.60 7.87 4.80
C ALA A 206 30.55 7.83 3.26
N ALA A 207 31.69 7.72 2.57
CA ALA A 207 31.72 7.70 1.13
C ALA A 207 31.20 6.35 0.59
N LYS A 208 31.58 5.26 1.23
CA LYS A 208 31.09 3.92 0.91
C LYS A 208 29.61 3.78 1.22
N ALA A 209 29.16 4.24 2.40
CA ALA A 209 27.74 4.24 2.74
C ALA A 209 26.89 5.03 1.73
N ALA A 210 27.40 6.18 1.25
CA ALA A 210 26.71 6.95 0.22
C ALA A 210 26.62 6.18 -1.11
N ALA A 211 27.68 5.47 -1.51
CA ALA A 211 27.68 4.64 -2.71
C ALA A 211 26.69 3.46 -2.59
N ASP A 212 26.70 2.76 -1.45
CA ASP A 212 25.79 1.63 -1.17
C ASP A 212 24.33 2.09 -1.15
N ALA A 213 24.03 3.24 -0.54
CA ALA A 213 22.68 3.83 -0.52
C ALA A 213 22.21 4.27 -1.91
N ALA A 214 23.11 4.77 -2.76
CA ALA A 214 22.82 5.09 -4.15
C ALA A 214 22.50 3.84 -4.97
N GLU A 215 23.22 2.74 -4.75
CA GLU A 215 22.94 1.46 -5.39
C GLU A 215 21.58 0.90 -4.96
N LEU A 216 21.22 0.95 -3.67
CA LEU A 216 19.89 0.57 -3.19
C LEU A 216 18.78 1.44 -3.80
N SER A 217 19.04 2.73 -4.02
CA SER A 217 18.10 3.62 -4.71
C SER A 217 17.92 3.23 -6.17
N ARG A 218 19.00 2.84 -6.87
CA ARG A 218 18.95 2.34 -8.25
C ARG A 218 18.11 1.06 -8.33
N LEU A 219 18.37 0.10 -7.44
CA LEU A 219 17.59 -1.15 -7.35
C LEU A 219 16.11 -0.87 -7.08
N ASN A 220 15.80 0.09 -6.20
CA ASN A 220 14.41 0.45 -5.95
C ASN A 220 13.73 1.08 -7.16
N THR A 221 14.43 1.90 -7.94
CA THR A 221 13.90 2.45 -9.20
C THR A 221 13.63 1.32 -10.20
N GLU A 222 14.57 0.42 -10.40
CA GLU A 222 14.40 -0.77 -11.25
C GLU A 222 13.20 -1.62 -10.82
N ARG A 223 13.05 -1.86 -9.51
CA ARG A 223 11.88 -2.56 -8.97
C ARG A 223 10.57 -1.82 -9.27
N GLN A 224 10.55 -0.48 -9.18
CA GLN A 224 9.39 0.34 -9.50
C GLN A 224 9.03 0.27 -10.98
N ASP A 225 10.00 0.27 -11.88
CA ASP A 225 9.79 0.15 -13.32
C ASP A 225 9.20 -1.23 -13.68
N ILE A 226 9.73 -2.31 -13.07
CA ILE A 226 9.17 -3.66 -13.21
C ILE A 226 7.74 -3.72 -12.68
N GLU A 227 7.49 -3.16 -11.48
CA GLU A 227 6.16 -3.09 -10.88
C GLU A 227 5.16 -2.37 -11.78
N HIS A 228 5.55 -1.20 -12.28
CA HIS A 228 4.70 -0.41 -13.17
C HIS A 228 4.33 -1.19 -14.44
N THR A 229 5.31 -1.84 -15.07
CA THR A 229 5.09 -2.66 -16.25
C THR A 229 4.11 -3.80 -15.97
N ILE A 230 4.34 -4.58 -14.91
CA ILE A 230 3.46 -5.70 -14.52
C ILE A 230 2.04 -5.19 -14.21
N ALA A 231 1.92 -4.08 -13.48
CA ALA A 231 0.62 -3.52 -13.12
C ALA A 231 -0.15 -3.05 -14.37
N GLN A 232 0.50 -2.37 -15.31
CA GLN A 232 -0.12 -1.91 -16.55
C GLN A 232 -0.56 -3.07 -17.46
N GLU A 233 0.28 -4.09 -17.60
CA GLU A 233 -0.06 -5.29 -18.36
C GLU A 233 -1.24 -6.04 -17.73
N ALA A 234 -1.25 -6.17 -16.39
CA ALA A 234 -2.35 -6.80 -15.64
C ALA A 234 -3.65 -6.02 -15.78
N ILE A 235 -3.62 -4.69 -15.67
CA ILE A 235 -4.77 -3.80 -15.90
C ILE A 235 -5.29 -3.97 -17.33
N THR A 236 -4.40 -3.93 -18.32
CA THR A 236 -4.76 -4.12 -19.72
C THR A 236 -5.43 -5.48 -19.98
N GLN A 237 -4.92 -6.55 -19.34
CA GLN A 237 -5.51 -7.89 -19.43
C GLN A 237 -6.92 -7.92 -18.81
N ILE A 238 -7.10 -7.35 -17.63
CA ILE A 238 -8.38 -7.31 -16.91
C ILE A 238 -9.42 -6.50 -17.70
N GLU A 239 -9.05 -5.31 -18.18
CA GLU A 239 -9.95 -4.44 -18.95
C GLU A 239 -10.28 -5.02 -20.33
N GLY A 240 -9.28 -5.58 -21.01
CA GLY A 240 -9.47 -6.22 -22.32
C GLY A 240 -10.42 -7.43 -22.29
N GLN A 241 -10.56 -8.04 -21.10
CA GLN A 241 -11.50 -9.16 -20.87
C GLN A 241 -12.81 -8.70 -20.19
N ALA A 242 -13.03 -7.39 -20.01
CA ALA A 242 -14.16 -6.79 -19.28
C ALA A 242 -14.32 -7.35 -17.83
N ARG A 243 -13.22 -7.73 -17.19
CA ARG A 243 -13.21 -8.39 -15.86
C ARG A 243 -12.96 -7.43 -14.67
N GLY A 244 -12.86 -6.12 -14.90
CA GLY A 244 -12.57 -5.14 -13.84
C GLY A 244 -13.62 -5.08 -12.71
N ARG A 245 -14.76 -5.75 -12.89
CA ARG A 245 -15.87 -5.87 -11.92
C ARG A 245 -16.08 -7.27 -11.38
N ASP A 246 -15.28 -8.24 -11.79
CA ASP A 246 -15.32 -9.56 -11.19
C ASP A 246 -15.10 -9.44 -9.67
N GLY A 247 -15.76 -10.30 -8.88
CA GLY A 247 -15.62 -10.29 -7.43
C GLY A 247 -14.18 -10.58 -6.95
N VAL A 248 -13.37 -11.22 -7.81
CA VAL A 248 -11.93 -11.46 -7.61
C VAL A 248 -11.22 -11.23 -8.94
N LEU A 249 -10.11 -10.49 -8.93
CA LEU A 249 -9.32 -10.22 -10.11
C LEU A 249 -8.13 -11.17 -10.20
N ILE A 250 -7.92 -11.74 -11.36
CA ILE A 250 -6.75 -12.58 -11.63
C ILE A 250 -6.11 -12.15 -12.94
N ALA A 251 -4.81 -11.83 -12.86
CA ALA A 251 -3.97 -11.59 -14.02
C ALA A 251 -2.76 -12.53 -13.99
N TYR A 252 -2.35 -13.02 -15.15
CA TYR A 252 -1.21 -13.92 -15.26
C TYR A 252 -0.44 -13.73 -16.57
N HIS A 253 0.88 -13.92 -16.51
CA HIS A 253 1.73 -13.81 -17.67
C HIS A 253 3.02 -14.63 -17.47
N GLU A 254 3.60 -15.14 -18.56
CA GLU A 254 4.93 -15.72 -18.55
C GLU A 254 5.99 -14.62 -18.43
N GLY A 255 6.95 -14.80 -17.52
CA GLY A 255 8.09 -13.90 -17.40
C GLY A 255 7.90 -12.70 -16.47
N TRP A 256 6.76 -12.52 -15.80
CA TRP A 256 6.67 -11.54 -14.71
C TRP A 256 7.62 -11.90 -13.57
N HIS A 257 8.23 -10.88 -12.96
CA HIS A 257 9.21 -11.08 -11.90
C HIS A 257 8.54 -11.53 -10.60
N VAL A 258 8.85 -12.73 -10.10
CA VAL A 258 8.22 -13.33 -8.91
C VAL A 258 8.34 -12.47 -7.66
N GLY A 259 9.45 -11.75 -7.47
CA GLY A 259 9.68 -10.85 -6.32
C GLY A 259 8.81 -9.58 -6.34
N VAL A 260 8.14 -9.27 -7.47
CA VAL A 260 7.41 -8.02 -7.69
C VAL A 260 5.90 -8.21 -7.86
N ILE A 261 5.43 -9.41 -8.28
CA ILE A 261 4.00 -9.68 -8.50
C ILE A 261 3.12 -9.34 -7.28
N GLY A 262 3.62 -9.49 -6.05
CA GLY A 262 2.87 -9.15 -4.84
C GLY A 262 2.62 -7.64 -4.69
N ILE A 263 3.51 -6.79 -5.20
CA ILE A 263 3.32 -5.34 -5.21
C ILE A 263 2.34 -4.97 -6.32
N ALA A 264 2.45 -5.58 -7.48
CA ALA A 264 1.48 -5.40 -8.58
C ALA A 264 0.06 -5.82 -8.15
N ALA A 265 -0.10 -6.90 -7.36
CA ALA A 265 -1.40 -7.28 -6.80
C ALA A 265 -1.97 -6.18 -5.89
N SER A 266 -1.13 -5.50 -5.08
CA SER A 266 -1.57 -4.35 -4.28
C SER A 266 -2.08 -3.20 -5.16
N ARG A 267 -1.42 -2.93 -6.30
CA ARG A 267 -1.87 -1.91 -7.26
C ARG A 267 -3.24 -2.22 -7.86
N LEU A 268 -3.52 -3.49 -8.15
CA LEU A 268 -4.85 -3.89 -8.63
C LEU A 268 -5.91 -3.65 -7.54
N VAL A 269 -5.61 -3.97 -6.27
CA VAL A 269 -6.51 -3.67 -5.15
C VAL A 269 -6.74 -2.17 -5.01
N GLU A 270 -5.69 -1.34 -5.09
CA GLU A 270 -5.80 0.12 -5.04
C GLU A 270 -6.66 0.68 -6.20
N THR A 271 -6.56 0.09 -7.40
CA THR A 271 -7.25 0.56 -8.59
C THR A 271 -8.73 0.16 -8.62
N TYR A 272 -9.03 -1.09 -8.24
CA TYR A 272 -10.36 -1.67 -8.43
C TYR A 272 -11.13 -1.93 -7.13
N TYR A 273 -10.46 -1.86 -5.99
CA TYR A 273 -10.96 -2.29 -4.68
C TYR A 273 -11.59 -3.69 -4.75
N ARG A 274 -10.79 -4.66 -5.24
CA ARG A 274 -11.16 -6.07 -5.38
C ARG A 274 -10.03 -6.98 -4.89
N PRO A 275 -10.32 -8.12 -4.26
CA PRO A 275 -9.31 -9.14 -4.03
C PRO A 275 -8.59 -9.47 -5.34
N SER A 276 -7.27 -9.42 -5.35
CA SER A 276 -6.48 -9.49 -6.58
C SER A 276 -5.34 -10.49 -6.47
N LEU A 277 -5.18 -11.31 -7.50
CA LEU A 277 -4.13 -12.30 -7.65
C LEU A 277 -3.31 -11.98 -8.91
N VAL A 278 -1.99 -11.93 -8.76
CA VAL A 278 -1.05 -11.78 -9.88
C VAL A 278 -0.14 -12.99 -9.92
N ILE A 279 -0.08 -13.66 -11.07
CA ILE A 279 0.58 -14.96 -11.24
C ILE A 279 1.65 -14.84 -12.31
N THR A 280 2.87 -15.26 -12.01
CA THR A 280 3.90 -15.51 -13.02
C THR A 280 3.94 -16.98 -13.35
N VAL A 281 3.97 -17.32 -14.63
CA VAL A 281 4.03 -18.70 -15.09
C VAL A 281 5.45 -19.01 -15.62
N ARG A 282 6.02 -20.13 -15.16
CA ARG A 282 7.28 -20.65 -15.67
C ARG A 282 7.22 -22.18 -15.70
N ASP A 283 7.59 -22.79 -16.80
CA ASP A 283 7.62 -24.26 -16.97
C ASP A 283 6.29 -24.94 -16.60
N GLY A 284 5.16 -24.35 -16.97
CA GLY A 284 3.82 -24.87 -16.70
C GLY A 284 3.35 -24.72 -15.24
N ILE A 285 4.13 -24.08 -14.38
CA ILE A 285 3.77 -23.79 -12.99
C ILE A 285 3.61 -22.29 -12.80
N GLY A 286 2.47 -21.88 -12.27
CA GLY A 286 2.19 -20.52 -11.83
C GLY A 286 2.58 -20.32 -10.37
N LYS A 287 3.39 -19.30 -10.09
CA LYS A 287 3.59 -18.77 -8.74
C LYS A 287 2.77 -17.48 -8.60
N GLY A 288 1.83 -17.47 -7.67
CA GLY A 288 0.90 -16.37 -7.45
C GLY A 288 1.12 -15.64 -6.13
N SER A 289 0.84 -14.36 -6.13
CA SER A 289 0.73 -13.54 -4.93
C SER A 289 -0.61 -12.83 -4.91
N CYS A 290 -1.24 -12.84 -3.74
CA CYS A 290 -2.59 -12.30 -3.55
C CYS A 290 -2.56 -11.11 -2.61
N ARG A 291 -3.52 -10.20 -2.85
CA ARG A 291 -3.89 -9.12 -1.92
C ARG A 291 -5.40 -9.05 -1.81
N SER A 292 -5.88 -8.75 -0.62
CA SER A 292 -7.31 -8.73 -0.33
C SER A 292 -7.82 -7.34 0.04
N ILE A 293 -9.13 -7.25 0.19
CA ILE A 293 -9.85 -6.11 0.74
C ILE A 293 -10.51 -6.51 2.06
N SER A 294 -10.99 -5.53 2.82
CA SER A 294 -11.77 -5.80 4.03
C SER A 294 -13.00 -6.67 3.70
N GLY A 295 -13.27 -7.64 4.57
CA GLY A 295 -14.41 -8.55 4.39
C GLY A 295 -14.12 -9.82 3.56
N PHE A 296 -13.01 -9.88 2.80
CA PHE A 296 -12.65 -11.08 2.04
C PHE A 296 -11.42 -11.78 2.65
N ASN A 297 -11.61 -13.00 3.17
CA ASN A 297 -10.52 -13.80 3.71
C ASN A 297 -9.79 -14.57 2.60
N MET A 298 -8.62 -14.08 2.20
CA MET A 298 -7.83 -14.67 1.11
C MET A 298 -7.34 -16.08 1.44
N TYR A 299 -6.97 -16.35 2.69
CA TYR A 299 -6.51 -17.68 3.10
C TYR A 299 -7.63 -18.72 2.99
N GLU A 300 -8.82 -18.43 3.50
CA GLU A 300 -10.00 -19.32 3.38
C GLU A 300 -10.43 -19.50 1.92
N ALA A 301 -10.35 -18.46 1.10
CA ALA A 301 -10.65 -18.54 -0.33
C ALA A 301 -9.68 -19.49 -1.07
N LEU A 302 -8.39 -19.44 -0.74
CA LEU A 302 -7.40 -20.40 -1.28
C LEU A 302 -7.62 -21.81 -0.73
N GLN A 303 -7.96 -21.94 0.55
CA GLN A 303 -8.32 -23.23 1.16
C GLN A 303 -9.54 -23.86 0.48
N TYR A 304 -10.56 -23.06 0.13
CA TYR A 304 -11.72 -23.51 -0.63
C TYR A 304 -11.36 -24.05 -2.03
N ALA A 305 -10.23 -23.60 -2.59
CA ALA A 305 -9.71 -24.03 -3.90
C ALA A 305 -8.47 -24.95 -3.79
N GLN A 306 -8.19 -25.54 -2.61
CA GLN A 306 -6.93 -26.23 -2.33
C GLN A 306 -6.65 -27.41 -3.28
N ASP A 307 -7.68 -28.09 -3.79
CA ASP A 307 -7.58 -29.20 -4.74
C ASP A 307 -7.00 -28.79 -6.11
N LEU A 308 -7.02 -27.49 -6.44
CA LEU A 308 -6.46 -26.92 -7.66
C LEU A 308 -5.02 -26.42 -7.46
N LEU A 309 -4.57 -26.29 -6.22
CA LEU A 309 -3.29 -25.70 -5.86
C LEU A 309 -2.23 -26.77 -5.59
N ILE A 310 -0.98 -26.45 -5.86
CA ILE A 310 0.18 -27.28 -5.49
C ILE A 310 0.53 -27.02 -4.03
N GLN A 311 0.55 -25.75 -3.65
CA GLN A 311 0.77 -25.28 -2.28
C GLN A 311 0.21 -23.87 -2.12
N PHE A 312 -0.15 -23.50 -0.91
CA PHE A 312 -0.56 -22.14 -0.57
C PHE A 312 -0.25 -21.84 0.91
N GLY A 313 -0.18 -20.55 1.23
CA GLY A 313 0.01 -20.07 2.59
C GLY A 313 -0.15 -18.55 2.66
N GLY A 314 -0.38 -18.05 3.88
CA GLY A 314 -0.55 -16.62 4.11
C GLY A 314 -1.60 -16.32 5.18
N HIS A 315 -2.17 -15.13 5.09
CA HIS A 315 -3.13 -14.57 6.04
C HIS A 315 -4.36 -14.01 5.31
N THR A 316 -5.31 -13.50 6.07
CA THR A 316 -6.55 -12.91 5.55
C THR A 316 -6.32 -11.88 4.43
N MET A 317 -5.33 -10.98 4.57
CA MET A 317 -5.12 -9.87 3.65
C MET A 317 -4.09 -10.12 2.55
N ALA A 318 -3.25 -11.13 2.72
CA ALA A 318 -2.17 -11.43 1.76
C ALA A 318 -1.79 -12.89 1.83
N ALA A 319 -1.63 -13.53 0.66
CA ALA A 319 -1.22 -14.91 0.57
C ALA A 319 -0.35 -15.16 -0.67
N GLY A 320 0.35 -16.29 -0.66
CA GLY A 320 1.08 -16.80 -1.80
C GLY A 320 0.63 -18.22 -2.12
N PHE A 321 0.74 -18.62 -3.39
CA PHE A 321 0.36 -19.96 -3.82
C PHE A 321 1.14 -20.40 -5.05
N SER A 322 1.11 -21.71 -5.32
CA SER A 322 1.55 -22.30 -6.57
C SER A 322 0.42 -23.11 -7.19
N VAL A 323 0.28 -23.03 -8.50
CA VAL A 323 -0.81 -23.65 -9.26
C VAL A 323 -0.28 -24.17 -10.61
N ARG A 324 -0.85 -25.25 -11.16
CA ARG A 324 -0.56 -25.64 -12.55
C ARG A 324 -1.19 -24.62 -13.50
N ALA A 325 -0.47 -24.22 -14.56
CA ALA A 325 -0.96 -23.21 -15.51
C ALA A 325 -2.34 -23.57 -16.09
N GLU A 326 -2.58 -24.84 -16.35
CA GLU A 326 -3.86 -25.37 -16.85
C GLU A 326 -5.03 -25.18 -15.87
N ASN A 327 -4.75 -25.04 -14.58
CA ASN A 327 -5.74 -24.87 -13.52
C ASN A 327 -6.10 -23.39 -13.23
N ILE A 328 -5.41 -22.41 -13.83
CA ILE A 328 -5.61 -20.99 -13.50
C ILE A 328 -7.07 -20.54 -13.75
N GLU A 329 -7.67 -20.95 -14.87
CA GLU A 329 -9.07 -20.59 -15.15
C GLU A 329 -10.08 -21.36 -14.27
N ALA A 330 -9.74 -22.57 -13.82
CA ALA A 330 -10.54 -23.30 -12.84
C ALA A 330 -10.46 -22.63 -11.45
N LEU A 331 -9.25 -22.21 -11.05
CA LEU A 331 -9.04 -21.43 -9.82
C LEU A 331 -9.83 -20.12 -9.85
N ARG A 332 -9.79 -19.39 -10.99
CA ARG A 332 -10.57 -18.15 -11.13
C ARG A 332 -12.06 -18.38 -10.86
N ARG A 333 -12.65 -19.38 -11.50
CA ARG A 333 -14.08 -19.72 -11.31
C ARG A 333 -14.38 -20.06 -9.85
N ARG A 334 -13.54 -20.88 -9.22
CA ARG A 334 -13.71 -21.29 -7.82
C ARG A 334 -13.67 -20.10 -6.86
N LEU A 335 -12.76 -19.14 -7.09
CA LEU A 335 -12.64 -17.94 -6.27
C LEU A 335 -13.80 -16.95 -6.51
N LEU A 336 -14.34 -16.89 -7.73
CA LEU A 336 -15.55 -16.11 -8.01
C LEU A 336 -16.78 -16.70 -7.31
N ASP A 337 -16.92 -18.04 -7.29
CA ASP A 337 -17.98 -18.74 -6.57
C ASP A 337 -17.88 -18.44 -5.05
N TYR A 338 -16.66 -18.50 -4.50
CA TYR A 338 -16.41 -18.15 -3.11
C TYR A 338 -16.79 -16.68 -2.82
N ALA A 339 -16.37 -15.74 -3.68
CA ALA A 339 -16.71 -14.34 -3.53
C ALA A 339 -18.23 -14.10 -3.60
N ALA A 340 -18.92 -14.73 -4.54
CA ALA A 340 -20.38 -14.61 -4.67
C ALA A 340 -21.15 -15.14 -3.44
N ALA A 341 -20.57 -16.12 -2.73
CA ALA A 341 -21.17 -16.68 -1.52
C ALA A 341 -20.91 -15.86 -0.24
N HIS A 342 -19.82 -15.08 -0.20
CA HIS A 342 -19.33 -14.44 1.02
C HIS A 342 -19.31 -12.91 0.95
N MET A 343 -19.49 -12.31 -0.24
CA MET A 343 -19.43 -10.86 -0.44
C MET A 343 -20.72 -10.31 -1.01
N THR A 344 -21.05 -9.10 -0.61
CA THR A 344 -22.16 -8.32 -1.14
C THR A 344 -21.62 -7.13 -1.96
N ALA A 345 -22.46 -6.47 -2.71
CA ALA A 345 -22.06 -5.27 -3.46
C ALA A 345 -21.49 -4.14 -2.56
N ALA A 346 -21.95 -4.07 -1.31
CA ALA A 346 -21.48 -3.08 -0.33
C ALA A 346 -20.03 -3.34 0.10
N ASP A 347 -19.59 -4.59 0.16
CA ASP A 347 -18.23 -4.95 0.59
C ASP A 347 -17.16 -4.52 -0.43
N TYR A 348 -17.57 -4.25 -1.67
CA TYR A 348 -16.70 -3.75 -2.73
C TYR A 348 -16.62 -2.21 -2.81
N VAL A 349 -17.17 -1.52 -1.83
CA VAL A 349 -17.10 -0.05 -1.72
C VAL A 349 -16.15 0.30 -0.58
N PRO A 350 -15.04 1.03 -0.87
CA PRO A 350 -14.14 1.46 0.19
C PRO A 350 -14.84 2.43 1.14
N LEU A 351 -14.65 2.23 2.44
CA LEU A 351 -15.22 3.06 3.49
C LEU A 351 -14.16 3.97 4.10
N VAL A 352 -14.50 5.24 4.30
CA VAL A 352 -13.70 6.21 5.05
C VAL A 352 -14.31 6.36 6.44
N HIS A 353 -13.56 5.95 7.47
CA HIS A 353 -13.96 6.16 8.85
C HIS A 353 -13.62 7.58 9.28
N ILE A 354 -14.61 8.32 9.77
CA ILE A 354 -14.46 9.70 10.25
C ILE A 354 -14.41 9.68 11.77
N ASP A 355 -13.30 10.18 12.34
CA ASP A 355 -13.12 10.25 13.79
C ASP A 355 -13.93 11.39 14.40
N LYS A 356 -14.00 12.52 13.72
CA LYS A 356 -14.76 13.69 14.20
C LYS A 356 -15.12 14.64 13.05
N GLN A 357 -16.33 15.21 13.15
CA GLN A 357 -16.71 16.38 12.37
C GLN A 357 -16.14 17.64 13.03
N LEU A 358 -15.53 18.52 12.23
CA LEU A 358 -14.99 19.82 12.64
C LEU A 358 -15.83 20.96 12.07
N GLU A 359 -15.80 22.09 12.77
CA GLU A 359 -16.20 23.36 12.18
C GLU A 359 -14.99 24.00 11.46
N PRO A 360 -15.22 24.82 10.40
CA PRO A 360 -14.12 25.43 9.66
C PRO A 360 -13.12 26.20 10.53
N ALA A 361 -13.59 26.86 11.60
CA ALA A 361 -12.76 27.59 12.54
C ALA A 361 -11.83 26.70 13.39
N ASP A 362 -12.14 25.40 13.52
CA ASP A 362 -11.30 24.43 14.26
C ASP A 362 -10.05 24.02 13.48
N VAL A 363 -10.01 24.29 12.18
CA VAL A 363 -8.89 23.90 11.28
C VAL A 363 -7.72 24.87 11.49
N THR A 364 -6.94 24.62 12.53
CA THR A 364 -5.86 25.51 12.98
C THR A 364 -4.51 24.81 13.08
N LEU A 365 -3.43 25.59 13.12
CA LEU A 365 -2.09 25.07 13.41
C LEU A 365 -1.98 24.52 14.84
N ASP A 366 -2.73 25.07 15.79
CA ASP A 366 -2.76 24.58 17.17
C ASP A 366 -3.36 23.18 17.25
N LEU A 367 -4.46 22.91 16.52
CA LEU A 367 -5.00 21.55 16.42
C LEU A 367 -3.96 20.57 15.83
N ILE A 368 -3.25 20.99 14.79
CA ILE A 368 -2.19 20.16 14.19
C ILE A 368 -1.07 19.88 15.20
N ALA A 369 -0.67 20.86 16.00
CA ALA A 369 0.33 20.69 17.06
C ALA A 369 -0.15 19.71 18.14
N GLU A 370 -1.42 19.77 18.56
CA GLU A 370 -1.99 18.78 19.49
C GLU A 370 -2.04 17.37 18.88
N LEU A 371 -2.44 17.23 17.61
CA LEU A 371 -2.47 15.96 16.90
C LEU A 371 -1.07 15.34 16.77
N SER A 372 -0.02 16.14 16.67
CA SER A 372 1.36 15.65 16.60
C SER A 372 1.79 14.85 17.85
N ARG A 373 1.11 15.05 19.00
CA ARG A 373 1.35 14.26 20.23
C ARG A 373 0.91 12.80 20.10
N LEU A 374 0.04 12.50 19.13
CA LEU A 374 -0.40 11.14 18.83
C LEU A 374 0.60 10.39 17.95
N GLU A 375 1.57 11.07 17.36
CA GLU A 375 2.61 10.43 16.52
C GLU A 375 3.49 9.45 17.33
N PRO A 376 4.12 8.47 16.66
CA PRO A 376 4.12 8.19 15.22
C PRO A 376 2.84 7.52 14.74
N TYR A 377 2.31 7.99 13.62
CA TYR A 377 1.18 7.37 12.95
C TYR A 377 1.63 6.19 12.07
N GLY A 378 0.78 5.18 11.95
CA GLY A 378 0.99 3.99 11.14
C GLY A 378 -0.11 2.95 11.36
N MET A 379 0.18 1.69 11.09
CA MET A 379 -0.75 0.59 11.33
C MET A 379 -1.22 0.61 12.80
N GLY A 380 -2.52 0.43 13.06
CA GLY A 380 -3.10 0.41 14.41
C GLY A 380 -3.10 1.76 15.16
N ASN A 381 -2.43 2.79 14.63
CA ASN A 381 -2.45 4.16 15.10
C ASN A 381 -2.54 5.11 13.90
N SER A 382 -3.65 5.05 13.18
CA SER A 382 -3.87 5.86 11.98
C SER A 382 -3.98 7.34 12.31
N ARG A 383 -3.61 8.18 11.35
CA ARG A 383 -3.83 9.62 11.45
C ARG A 383 -5.34 9.88 11.48
N PRO A 384 -5.85 10.70 12.40
CA PRO A 384 -7.26 11.00 12.48
C PRO A 384 -7.81 11.58 11.17
N VAL A 385 -8.99 11.11 10.77
CA VAL A 385 -9.75 11.61 9.64
C VAL A 385 -10.89 12.45 10.15
N PHE A 386 -10.98 13.66 9.66
CA PHE A 386 -12.00 14.62 10.00
C PHE A 386 -12.97 14.81 8.85
N SER A 387 -14.16 15.33 9.14
CA SER A 387 -15.08 15.83 8.11
C SER A 387 -15.44 17.29 8.34
N LEU A 388 -15.75 17.97 7.25
CA LEU A 388 -16.40 19.27 7.20
C LEU A 388 -17.61 19.15 6.30
N SER A 389 -18.75 19.70 6.71
CA SER A 389 -19.97 19.67 5.93
C SER A 389 -20.32 21.07 5.39
N GLY A 390 -20.92 21.10 4.19
CA GLY A 390 -21.48 22.30 3.60
C GLY A 390 -20.45 23.34 3.16
N ALA A 391 -19.22 22.94 2.85
CA ALA A 391 -18.20 23.85 2.34
C ALA A 391 -18.43 24.17 0.84
N THR A 392 -18.33 25.43 0.45
CA THR A 392 -18.49 25.87 -0.94
C THR A 392 -17.14 25.85 -1.67
N VAL A 393 -17.06 25.18 -2.80
CA VAL A 393 -15.87 25.13 -3.64
C VAL A 393 -15.57 26.47 -4.28
N GLU A 394 -14.41 27.06 -3.99
CA GLU A 394 -13.93 28.29 -4.62
C GLU A 394 -12.99 28.05 -5.79
N GLU A 395 -12.15 27.02 -5.69
CA GLU A 395 -11.17 26.67 -6.71
C GLU A 395 -11.00 25.16 -6.72
N ILE A 396 -11.03 24.55 -7.88
CA ILE A 396 -10.61 23.17 -8.09
C ILE A 396 -9.79 23.08 -9.37
N ARG A 397 -8.59 22.49 -9.26
CA ARG A 397 -7.73 22.31 -10.43
C ARG A 397 -6.77 21.15 -10.27
N PRO A 398 -6.40 20.48 -11.39
CA PRO A 398 -5.38 19.47 -11.38
C PRO A 398 -4.00 20.10 -11.13
N ILE A 399 -3.16 19.38 -10.37
CA ILE A 399 -1.78 19.73 -10.06
C ILE A 399 -0.84 18.52 -10.22
N GLY A 400 0.46 18.77 -10.20
CA GLY A 400 1.49 17.76 -10.46
C GLY A 400 1.91 17.74 -11.93
N ARG A 401 3.04 17.10 -12.22
CA ARG A 401 3.62 17.06 -13.57
C ARG A 401 2.68 16.35 -14.57
N GLU A 402 2.04 15.27 -14.11
CA GLU A 402 1.09 14.46 -14.90
C GLU A 402 -0.37 14.82 -14.60
N LYS A 403 -0.62 15.92 -13.86
CA LYS A 403 -1.96 16.40 -13.48
C LYS A 403 -2.81 15.35 -12.74
N GLN A 404 -2.16 14.40 -12.05
CA GLN A 404 -2.82 13.30 -11.35
C GLN A 404 -3.35 13.66 -9.96
N HIS A 405 -2.96 14.81 -9.41
CA HIS A 405 -3.42 15.31 -8.11
C HIS A 405 -4.37 16.51 -8.30
N VAL A 406 -5.11 16.83 -7.25
CA VAL A 406 -6.06 17.96 -7.28
C VAL A 406 -5.76 18.93 -6.14
N ARG A 407 -5.72 20.21 -6.44
CA ARG A 407 -5.84 21.28 -5.46
C ARG A 407 -7.30 21.70 -5.36
N LEU A 408 -7.80 21.71 -4.14
CA LEU A 408 -9.14 22.18 -3.81
C LEU A 408 -9.03 23.34 -2.81
N VAL A 409 -9.74 24.42 -3.07
CA VAL A 409 -9.97 25.48 -2.09
C VAL A 409 -11.47 25.58 -1.87
N ALA A 410 -11.88 25.45 -0.62
CA ALA A 410 -13.28 25.57 -0.22
C ALA A 410 -13.46 26.65 0.82
N ARG A 411 -14.67 27.18 0.93
CA ARG A 411 -15.07 28.17 1.91
C ARG A 411 -16.09 27.58 2.87
N GLY A 412 -15.81 27.63 4.16
CA GLY A 412 -16.77 27.27 5.20
C GLY A 412 -17.92 28.27 5.31
N ALA A 413 -18.96 27.88 6.04
CA ALA A 413 -20.12 28.73 6.30
C ALA A 413 -19.76 30.04 7.06
N ASP A 414 -18.72 30.01 7.88
CA ASP A 414 -18.13 31.14 8.61
C ASP A 414 -17.21 32.02 7.74
N ARG A 415 -17.11 31.72 6.44
CA ARG A 415 -16.20 32.34 5.46
C ARG A 415 -14.73 31.98 5.61
N THR A 416 -14.38 31.05 6.49
CA THR A 416 -13.01 30.53 6.60
C THR A 416 -12.63 29.86 5.29
N ARG A 417 -11.46 30.24 4.74
CA ARG A 417 -10.92 29.66 3.51
C ARG A 417 -10.01 28.48 3.83
N LEU A 418 -10.34 27.33 3.30
CA LEU A 418 -9.66 26.06 3.54
C LEU A 418 -8.95 25.60 2.26
N SER A 419 -7.67 25.29 2.35
CA SER A 419 -6.89 24.79 1.21
C SER A 419 -6.59 23.31 1.41
N GLY A 420 -6.84 22.50 0.38
CA GLY A 420 -6.63 21.07 0.40
C GLY A 420 -5.93 20.54 -0.84
N VAL A 421 -5.37 19.35 -0.70
CA VAL A 421 -4.79 18.55 -1.79
C VAL A 421 -5.39 17.15 -1.74
N ALA A 422 -5.86 16.66 -2.89
CA ALA A 422 -6.27 15.27 -3.08
C ALA A 422 -5.22 14.56 -3.94
N TRP A 423 -4.48 13.65 -3.33
CA TRP A 423 -3.40 12.93 -3.99
C TRP A 423 -3.95 11.81 -4.87
N SER A 424 -3.50 11.74 -6.13
CA SER A 424 -3.90 10.72 -7.13
C SER A 424 -5.41 10.63 -7.37
N GLN A 425 -6.14 11.75 -7.21
CA GLN A 425 -7.59 11.83 -7.35
C GLN A 425 -8.01 12.81 -8.46
N ALA A 426 -7.34 12.79 -9.60
CA ALA A 426 -7.64 13.68 -10.72
C ALA A 426 -9.12 13.66 -11.15
N GLY A 427 -9.81 12.52 -10.99
CA GLY A 427 -11.23 12.36 -11.25
C GLY A 427 -12.16 13.30 -10.45
N LEU A 428 -11.69 13.87 -9.33
CA LEU A 428 -12.46 14.89 -8.61
C LEU A 428 -12.72 16.15 -9.46
N CYS A 429 -11.82 16.50 -10.38
CA CYS A 429 -12.05 17.61 -11.30
C CYS A 429 -13.18 17.32 -12.31
N ASP A 430 -13.55 16.05 -12.47
CA ASP A 430 -14.72 15.64 -13.26
C ASP A 430 -15.98 15.58 -12.40
N ALA A 431 -15.83 15.41 -11.07
CA ALA A 431 -16.94 15.25 -10.14
C ALA A 431 -17.39 16.56 -9.47
N ILE A 432 -16.58 17.60 -9.43
CA ILE A 432 -16.84 18.82 -8.65
C ILE A 432 -16.49 20.05 -9.49
N VAL A 433 -17.24 21.12 -9.33
CA VAL A 433 -16.97 22.42 -9.94
C VAL A 433 -17.02 23.55 -8.90
N GLU A 434 -16.47 24.70 -9.26
CA GLU A 434 -16.57 25.92 -8.47
C GLU A 434 -18.05 26.30 -8.24
N GLY A 435 -18.40 26.62 -6.99
CA GLY A 435 -19.77 26.89 -6.54
C GLY A 435 -20.51 25.69 -5.96
N ASP A 436 -20.02 24.45 -6.14
CA ASP A 436 -20.61 23.28 -5.50
C ASP A 436 -20.48 23.37 -3.97
N VAL A 437 -21.51 22.89 -3.27
CA VAL A 437 -21.49 22.68 -1.83
C VAL A 437 -21.10 21.23 -1.57
N ILE A 438 -20.08 20.99 -0.76
CA ILE A 438 -19.49 19.67 -0.55
C ILE A 438 -19.34 19.36 0.93
N ASP A 439 -19.39 18.06 1.24
CA ASP A 439 -18.85 17.50 2.47
C ASP A 439 -17.48 16.88 2.17
N VAL A 440 -16.48 17.14 3.00
CA VAL A 440 -15.10 16.71 2.75
C VAL A 440 -14.62 15.86 3.91
N ALA A 441 -14.09 14.67 3.61
CA ALA A 441 -13.32 13.86 4.55
C ALA A 441 -11.83 14.11 4.31
N PHE A 442 -11.07 14.39 5.37
CA PHE A 442 -9.67 14.81 5.25
C PHE A 442 -8.83 14.50 6.48
N GLN A 443 -7.53 14.43 6.28
CA GLN A 443 -6.53 14.51 7.35
C GLN A 443 -5.94 15.91 7.38
N LEU A 444 -5.40 16.34 8.54
CA LEU A 444 -4.76 17.63 8.68
C LEU A 444 -3.24 17.51 8.62
N GLU A 445 -2.63 18.37 7.83
CA GLU A 445 -1.18 18.53 7.76
C GLU A 445 -0.79 20.01 7.81
N ARG A 446 0.44 20.26 8.28
CA ARG A 446 1.06 21.57 8.19
C ARG A 446 1.72 21.71 6.82
N ASN A 447 1.37 22.75 6.12
CA ASN A 447 2.02 23.16 4.88
C ASN A 447 2.96 24.35 5.14
N ASP A 448 4.25 24.12 4.94
CA ASP A 448 5.29 25.14 5.03
C ASP A 448 5.69 25.58 3.62
N PHE A 449 5.30 26.79 3.24
CA PHE A 449 5.61 27.35 1.93
C PHE A 449 6.05 28.80 2.05
N ASN A 450 7.19 29.13 1.44
CA ASN A 450 7.79 30.48 1.46
C ASN A 450 7.91 31.08 2.89
N GLY A 451 8.28 30.25 3.87
CA GLY A 451 8.47 30.70 5.25
C GLY A 451 7.17 30.92 6.05
N MET A 452 6.02 30.67 5.43
CA MET A 452 4.72 30.71 6.11
C MET A 452 4.19 29.29 6.33
N SER A 453 3.64 29.05 7.51
CA SER A 453 2.95 27.81 7.86
C SER A 453 1.44 28.01 7.81
N SER A 454 0.73 27.06 7.24
CA SER A 454 -0.73 27.05 7.20
C SER A 454 -1.30 25.65 7.36
N PRO A 455 -2.54 25.50 7.87
CA PRO A 455 -3.23 24.21 7.81
C PRO A 455 -3.50 23.82 6.35
N GLN A 456 -3.33 22.54 6.05
CA GLN A 456 -3.68 21.94 4.75
C GLN A 456 -4.53 20.70 4.96
N LEU A 457 -5.62 20.60 4.22
CA LEU A 457 -6.44 19.39 4.16
C LEU A 457 -5.79 18.40 3.19
N VAL A 458 -5.54 17.18 3.67
CA VAL A 458 -5.20 16.04 2.81
C VAL A 458 -6.50 15.27 2.57
N ILE A 459 -7.13 15.56 1.45
CA ILE A 459 -8.47 15.10 1.12
C ILE A 459 -8.44 13.60 0.88
N GLN A 460 -9.30 12.88 1.60
CA GLN A 460 -9.51 11.44 1.47
C GLN A 460 -10.70 11.13 0.57
N ASP A 461 -11.80 11.89 0.75
CA ASP A 461 -13.02 11.72 -0.02
C ASP A 461 -13.82 13.02 -0.03
N VAL A 462 -14.69 13.17 -1.02
CA VAL A 462 -15.61 14.30 -1.15
C VAL A 462 -16.98 13.78 -1.50
N HIS A 463 -17.97 14.20 -0.71
CA HIS A 463 -19.37 13.89 -0.92
C HIS A 463 -20.14 15.17 -1.23
N LEU A 464 -21.16 15.06 -2.08
CA LEU A 464 -22.06 16.15 -2.43
C LEU A 464 -23.43 15.91 -1.82
N PRO A 465 -23.76 16.62 -0.74
CA PRO A 465 -24.96 16.35 0.04
C PRO A 465 -26.23 16.64 -0.75
N GLY A 466 -27.25 15.81 -0.55
CA GLY A 466 -28.65 16.11 -0.89
C GLY A 466 -29.04 16.00 -2.36
N ARG A 467 -28.22 15.41 -3.24
CA ARG A 467 -28.53 15.30 -4.67
C ARG A 467 -28.85 13.86 -5.08
N HIS A 468 -29.99 13.67 -5.73
CA HIS A 468 -30.38 12.40 -6.31
C HIS A 468 -30.00 12.35 -7.77
N ILE A 469 -29.07 11.47 -8.13
CA ILE A 469 -28.74 11.16 -9.52
C ILE A 469 -29.93 10.40 -10.10
N VAL A 470 -30.46 10.88 -11.20
CA VAL A 470 -31.49 10.19 -11.99
C VAL A 470 -31.00 10.08 -13.41
N LEU A 471 -30.73 8.87 -13.85
CA LEU A 471 -30.42 8.56 -15.23
C LEU A 471 -31.62 7.88 -15.88
N ASN A 472 -31.95 8.33 -17.07
CA ASN A 472 -32.85 7.65 -17.98
C ASN A 472 -32.37 7.91 -19.43
N ARG A 473 -33.02 7.25 -20.39
CA ARG A 473 -32.60 7.35 -21.78
C ARG A 473 -32.63 8.78 -22.33
N ALA A 474 -33.60 9.60 -21.91
CA ALA A 474 -33.71 11.00 -22.36
C ALA A 474 -32.51 11.81 -21.85
N VAL A 475 -32.20 11.75 -20.55
CA VAL A 475 -31.04 12.40 -19.94
C VAL A 475 -29.76 11.98 -20.65
N MET A 476 -29.59 10.68 -20.90
CA MET A 476 -28.39 10.16 -21.58
C MET A 476 -28.23 10.70 -23.01
N VAL A 477 -29.35 10.81 -23.74
CA VAL A 477 -29.34 11.39 -25.12
C VAL A 477 -29.00 12.87 -25.07
N ASP A 478 -29.59 13.63 -24.17
CA ASP A 478 -29.37 15.08 -24.07
C ASP A 478 -27.90 15.38 -23.71
N ILE A 479 -27.35 14.68 -22.72
CA ILE A 479 -25.95 14.87 -22.31
C ILE A 479 -25.00 14.39 -23.42
N TYR A 480 -25.31 13.27 -24.10
CA TYR A 480 -24.51 12.81 -25.24
C TYR A 480 -24.49 13.85 -26.37
N MET A 481 -25.61 14.45 -26.69
CA MET A 481 -25.71 15.49 -27.75
C MET A 481 -24.94 16.76 -27.33
N ALA A 482 -25.02 17.15 -26.08
CA ALA A 482 -24.24 18.26 -25.53
C ALA A 482 -22.74 18.00 -25.60
N LEU A 483 -22.29 16.79 -25.23
CA LEU A 483 -20.90 16.36 -25.35
C LEU A 483 -20.42 16.38 -26.81
N LYS A 484 -21.21 15.84 -27.74
CA LYS A 484 -20.92 15.89 -29.20
C LYS A 484 -20.73 17.29 -29.73
N LYS A 485 -21.49 18.24 -29.23
CA LYS A 485 -21.35 19.66 -29.57
C LYS A 485 -20.14 20.33 -28.93
N CYS A 486 -19.77 19.87 -27.73
CA CYS A 486 -18.73 20.45 -26.91
C CYS A 486 -17.32 19.93 -27.26
N ILE A 487 -17.17 18.63 -27.53
CA ILE A 487 -15.88 17.98 -27.75
C ILE A 487 -15.55 17.98 -29.25
N PRO A 488 -14.48 18.66 -29.69
CA PRO A 488 -14.04 18.61 -31.08
C PRO A 488 -13.39 17.25 -31.42
N ASP A 489 -13.20 16.97 -32.70
CA ASP A 489 -12.64 15.67 -33.18
C ASP A 489 -11.27 15.35 -32.62
N TRP A 490 -10.47 16.37 -32.31
CA TRP A 490 -9.14 16.18 -31.66
C TRP A 490 -9.22 16.02 -30.15
N GLY A 491 -10.41 16.01 -29.54
CA GLY A 491 -10.59 15.85 -28.10
C GLY A 491 -10.60 17.17 -27.33
N MET A 492 -10.94 17.09 -26.06
CA MET A 492 -10.96 18.21 -25.12
C MET A 492 -10.52 17.74 -23.73
N PRO A 493 -9.68 18.51 -22.99
CA PRO A 493 -9.32 18.19 -21.63
C PRO A 493 -10.53 17.90 -20.74
N VAL A 494 -10.45 16.84 -19.95
CA VAL A 494 -11.56 16.32 -19.13
C VAL A 494 -12.20 17.41 -18.27
N TRP A 495 -11.39 18.23 -17.60
CA TRP A 495 -11.87 19.33 -16.75
C TRP A 495 -12.62 20.44 -17.52
N GLN A 496 -12.21 20.70 -18.78
CA GLN A 496 -12.88 21.71 -19.63
C GLN A 496 -14.25 21.25 -20.11
N VAL A 497 -14.36 19.96 -20.49
CA VAL A 497 -15.64 19.39 -20.94
C VAL A 497 -16.70 19.62 -19.89
N ARG A 498 -16.38 19.32 -18.66
CA ARG A 498 -17.36 19.41 -17.59
C ARG A 498 -17.74 20.83 -17.23
N ARG A 499 -16.76 21.73 -17.13
CA ARG A 499 -17.02 23.15 -16.88
C ARG A 499 -17.93 23.74 -17.97
N ARG A 500 -17.75 23.33 -19.23
CA ARG A 500 -18.62 23.74 -20.35
C ARG A 500 -20.01 23.15 -20.25
N LEU A 501 -20.12 21.87 -19.95
CA LEU A 501 -21.43 21.22 -19.78
C LEU A 501 -22.21 21.79 -18.59
N ALA A 502 -21.54 22.06 -17.47
CA ALA A 502 -22.18 22.69 -16.34
C ALA A 502 -22.68 24.10 -16.65
N ALA A 503 -21.96 24.85 -17.47
CA ALA A 503 -22.42 26.17 -17.96
C ALA A 503 -23.55 26.06 -18.96
N ASP A 504 -23.55 25.08 -19.86
CA ASP A 504 -24.53 24.94 -20.95
C ASP A 504 -25.79 24.19 -20.51
N GLN A 505 -25.72 23.27 -19.54
CA GLN A 505 -26.80 22.36 -19.13
C GLN A 505 -27.14 22.45 -17.63
N GLY A 506 -26.46 23.31 -16.87
CA GLY A 506 -26.64 23.41 -15.42
C GLY A 506 -28.02 23.83 -14.95
N ASP A 507 -28.80 24.49 -15.85
CA ASP A 507 -30.20 24.81 -15.58
C ASP A 507 -31.15 23.61 -15.77
N CYS A 508 -30.71 22.58 -16.50
CA CYS A 508 -31.53 21.41 -16.85
C CYS A 508 -31.17 20.19 -15.98
N TYR A 509 -29.88 19.99 -15.69
CA TYR A 509 -29.38 18.82 -14.99
C TYR A 509 -28.36 19.24 -13.93
N ASP A 510 -28.48 18.63 -12.76
CA ASP A 510 -27.42 18.82 -11.76
C ASP A 510 -26.11 18.20 -12.24
N VAL A 511 -25.01 18.72 -11.69
CA VAL A 511 -23.65 18.37 -12.06
C VAL A 511 -23.35 16.85 -11.86
N HIS A 512 -24.03 16.19 -10.92
CA HIS A 512 -23.84 14.75 -10.66
C HIS A 512 -24.50 13.90 -11.72
N THR A 513 -25.69 14.29 -12.14
CA THR A 513 -26.39 13.63 -13.25
C THR A 513 -25.54 13.73 -14.51
N ILE A 514 -24.96 14.91 -14.79
CA ILE A 514 -24.02 15.10 -15.91
C ILE A 514 -22.80 14.19 -15.78
N TYR A 515 -22.19 14.14 -14.59
CA TYR A 515 -21.02 13.30 -14.36
C TYR A 515 -21.34 11.81 -14.47
N ALA A 516 -22.41 11.35 -13.83
CA ALA A 516 -22.84 9.96 -13.93
C ALA A 516 -23.11 9.55 -15.38
N ALA A 517 -23.72 10.43 -16.19
CA ALA A 517 -23.93 10.19 -17.62
C ALA A 517 -22.59 10.11 -18.39
N ILE A 518 -21.60 10.93 -18.06
CA ILE A 518 -20.24 10.84 -18.64
C ILE A 518 -19.62 9.49 -18.29
N VAL A 519 -19.72 9.03 -17.03
CA VAL A 519 -19.22 7.73 -16.60
C VAL A 519 -19.90 6.60 -17.39
N VAL A 520 -21.22 6.62 -17.52
CA VAL A 520 -21.96 5.65 -18.35
C VAL A 520 -21.43 5.60 -19.78
N LEU A 521 -21.27 6.75 -20.43
CA LEU A 521 -20.76 6.82 -21.81
C LEU A 521 -19.33 6.29 -21.93
N ARG A 522 -18.52 6.43 -20.90
CA ARG A 522 -17.18 5.84 -20.84
C ARG A 522 -17.24 4.33 -20.65
N GLU A 523 -18.05 3.85 -19.74
CA GLU A 523 -18.22 2.42 -19.44
C GLU A 523 -18.69 1.62 -20.66
N ILE A 524 -19.60 2.18 -21.45
CA ILE A 524 -20.06 1.54 -22.69
C ILE A 524 -19.18 1.86 -23.92
N GLY A 525 -18.05 2.56 -23.71
CA GLY A 525 -17.07 2.84 -24.77
C GLY A 525 -17.46 3.91 -25.78
N VAL A 526 -18.54 4.66 -25.56
CA VAL A 526 -18.98 5.77 -26.41
C VAL A 526 -18.06 6.98 -26.28
N LEU A 527 -17.53 7.21 -25.08
CA LEU A 527 -16.56 8.25 -24.78
C LEU A 527 -15.29 7.57 -24.27
N LYS A 528 -14.12 8.02 -24.71
CA LYS A 528 -12.83 7.51 -24.26
C LYS A 528 -11.92 8.63 -23.78
N ILE A 529 -10.92 8.26 -22.93
CA ILE A 529 -9.87 9.17 -22.51
C ILE A 529 -8.60 8.78 -23.27
N ARG A 530 -7.87 9.78 -23.75
CA ARG A 530 -6.47 9.66 -24.16
C ARG A 530 -5.62 10.57 -23.28
N HIS A 531 -4.37 10.25 -23.14
CA HIS A 531 -3.41 11.06 -22.39
C HIS A 531 -2.55 11.84 -23.40
N ASP A 532 -2.76 13.15 -23.47
CA ASP A 532 -1.99 14.07 -24.27
C ASP A 532 -1.00 14.83 -23.38
N ASP A 533 -0.07 15.60 -23.97
CA ASP A 533 0.93 16.41 -23.24
C ASP A 533 0.26 17.41 -22.25
N ASP A 534 -0.98 17.82 -22.54
CA ASP A 534 -1.80 18.69 -21.70
C ASP A 534 -2.64 17.95 -20.64
N GLY A 535 -2.49 16.64 -20.52
CA GLY A 535 -3.21 15.77 -19.59
C GLY A 535 -4.34 14.96 -20.23
N PRO A 536 -5.21 14.32 -19.41
CA PRO A 536 -6.28 13.48 -19.93
C PRO A 536 -7.32 14.31 -20.71
N ALA A 537 -7.68 13.82 -21.89
CA ALA A 537 -8.67 14.45 -22.77
C ALA A 537 -9.74 13.44 -23.21
N TYR A 538 -11.01 13.87 -23.20
CA TYR A 538 -12.12 13.09 -23.78
C TYR A 538 -12.15 13.19 -25.30
N TYR A 539 -12.45 12.06 -25.93
CA TYR A 539 -12.72 12.01 -27.37
C TYR A 539 -13.76 10.93 -27.69
N PHE A 540 -14.43 11.08 -28.85
CA PHE A 540 -15.36 10.08 -29.36
C PHE A 540 -14.62 9.12 -30.29
N PRO A 541 -14.56 7.81 -29.99
CA PRO A 541 -14.03 6.82 -30.92
C PRO A 541 -15.01 6.54 -32.07
N ILE A 542 -14.53 5.93 -33.14
CA ILE A 542 -15.41 5.41 -34.21
C ILE A 542 -16.10 4.16 -33.65
N LEU A 543 -17.43 4.21 -33.56
CA LEU A 543 -18.23 3.09 -33.04
C LEU A 543 -18.66 2.15 -34.16
N ALA A 544 -18.54 0.84 -33.91
CA ALA A 544 -18.96 -0.19 -34.86
C ALA A 544 -20.48 -0.46 -34.90
N GLY A 545 -21.26 0.14 -33.99
CA GLY A 545 -22.70 -0.07 -33.87
C GLY A 545 -23.36 0.70 -32.75
N LYS A 546 -24.62 0.37 -32.45
CA LYS A 546 -25.36 0.92 -31.31
C LYS A 546 -24.87 0.29 -30.02
N MET A 547 -24.70 1.10 -28.98
CA MET A 547 -24.31 0.65 -27.64
C MET A 547 -25.53 0.51 -26.74
N ASP A 548 -25.49 -0.49 -25.85
CA ASP A 548 -26.54 -0.75 -24.88
C ASP A 548 -26.22 0.00 -23.57
N LEU A 549 -27.13 0.83 -23.09
CA LEU A 549 -26.98 1.57 -21.83
C LEU A 549 -26.98 0.63 -20.62
N HIS A 550 -27.71 -0.48 -20.68
CA HIS A 550 -27.76 -1.49 -19.62
C HIS A 550 -26.45 -2.29 -19.48
N ALA A 551 -25.53 -2.16 -20.43
CA ALA A 551 -24.16 -2.66 -20.26
C ALA A 551 -23.33 -1.82 -19.28
N SER A 552 -23.82 -0.64 -18.87
CA SER A 552 -23.17 0.23 -17.88
C SER A 552 -23.73 -0.04 -16.49
N PRO A 553 -22.90 -0.45 -15.55
CA PRO A 553 -23.31 -0.62 -14.15
C PRO A 553 -23.67 0.70 -13.45
N THR A 554 -23.06 1.81 -13.86
CA THR A 554 -23.47 3.14 -13.37
C THR A 554 -24.88 3.48 -13.84
N TYR A 555 -25.25 3.09 -15.07
CA TYR A 555 -26.61 3.24 -15.54
C TYR A 555 -27.60 2.40 -14.75
N GLU A 556 -27.29 1.11 -14.53
CA GLU A 556 -28.12 0.20 -13.71
C GLU A 556 -28.31 0.70 -12.28
N LEU A 557 -27.27 1.32 -11.70
CA LEU A 557 -27.31 1.85 -10.33
C LEU A 557 -28.27 3.05 -10.19
N TYR A 558 -28.33 3.92 -11.19
CA TYR A 558 -29.05 5.20 -11.14
C TYR A 558 -30.22 5.28 -12.11
N CYS A 559 -30.47 4.24 -12.92
CA CYS A 559 -31.62 4.19 -13.79
C CYS A 559 -32.89 4.02 -12.94
N LYS A 560 -33.77 5.02 -13.00
CA LYS A 560 -35.15 4.90 -12.52
C LYS A 560 -36.03 4.84 -13.76
N GLU A 561 -36.58 3.65 -14.05
CA GLU A 561 -37.66 3.48 -15.01
C GLU A 561 -38.92 4.25 -14.62
#